data_ed51a0fe6ffb38700d66b0d416d51c4c
#
_entry.id   ed51a0fe6ffb38700d66b0d416d51c4c
#
_cell.length_a   1.000
_cell.length_b   1.000
_cell.length_c   1.000
_cell.angle_alpha   90.00
_cell.angle_beta   90.00
_cell.angle_gamma   90.00
#
_symmetry.space_group_name_H-M   'P 1'
#
loop_
_entity.id
_entity.type
_entity.pdbx_description
1 polymer ?
#
loop_
_entity_poly.entity_id
_entity_poly.type
_entity_poly.pdbx_seq_one_letter_code
_entity_poly.pdbx_strand_id
1 'polypeptide(L)'
;DAVDTEFACKAATSMFKDASALVSYPSSCIKYAMVIGADNSQAAPRGCAGGELDTYVGFGGASFIFGKNDVIAEVEGWYSCTSDTPDFWRRDGEQYPMHGGRFTGDPAFFKHVRKSATKLMEKLNVKATDLNYFVPHQPNPQFPVRIAKELGFKEEQYLPAIQITKFGNTYSGATLIGLAAVLDVAKPDERILVASYGSGAGSDAYMLRTTSQLIDKRNRQKITVKFQ
;
A
#
# COMPACT_ATOMS: atom_id res chain seq x y z
N ASP A 1 19.53 11.79 -7.38
CA ASP A 1 18.31 12.32 -8.00
C ASP A 1 17.11 12.13 -7.11
N ALA A 2 16.11 12.99 -7.27
CA ALA A 2 14.79 12.87 -6.71
C ALA A 2 13.76 13.02 -7.84
N VAL A 3 12.69 12.25 -7.79
CA VAL A 3 11.58 12.30 -8.73
C VAL A 3 10.27 12.28 -7.99
N ASP A 4 9.32 13.06 -8.44
CA ASP A 4 7.95 13.00 -7.96
C ASP A 4 7.13 12.07 -8.84
N THR A 5 6.22 11.33 -8.23
CA THR A 5 5.34 10.41 -8.95
C THR A 5 3.90 10.62 -8.55
N GLU A 6 3.01 10.54 -9.52
CA GLU A 6 1.59 10.71 -9.33
C GLU A 6 0.84 9.47 -9.82
N PHE A 7 0.08 8.86 -8.97
CA PHE A 7 -0.98 7.90 -9.27
C PHE A 7 -1.89 7.74 -8.04
N ALA A 8 -2.45 8.85 -7.57
CA ALA A 8 -3.30 8.86 -6.38
C ALA A 8 -2.70 8.00 -5.23
N CYS A 9 -3.51 7.24 -4.52
CA CYS A 9 -3.05 6.50 -3.33
C CYS A 9 -2.00 5.40 -3.60
N LYS A 10 -1.73 5.03 -4.85
CA LYS A 10 -0.66 4.08 -5.17
C LYS A 10 0.63 4.72 -5.69
N ALA A 11 0.73 6.04 -5.71
CA ALA A 11 1.89 6.76 -6.23
C ALA A 11 3.21 6.19 -5.68
N ALA A 12 3.33 6.10 -4.37
CA ALA A 12 4.53 5.55 -3.73
C ALA A 12 4.74 4.05 -4.00
N THR A 13 3.69 3.23 -3.89
CA THR A 13 3.84 1.78 -4.15
C THR A 13 4.16 1.47 -5.61
N SER A 14 3.76 2.31 -6.55
CA SER A 14 4.17 2.18 -7.96
C SER A 14 5.68 2.21 -8.13
N MET A 15 6.39 2.96 -7.28
CA MET A 15 7.85 3.09 -7.33
C MET A 15 8.61 1.90 -6.73
N PHE A 16 7.95 0.96 -6.08
CA PHE A 16 8.63 -0.22 -5.52
C PHE A 16 9.33 -1.06 -6.60
N LYS A 17 8.66 -1.28 -7.74
CA LYS A 17 9.25 -2.01 -8.86
C LYS A 17 10.43 -1.25 -9.48
N ASP A 18 10.29 0.08 -9.61
CA ASP A 18 11.32 0.92 -10.21
C ASP A 18 12.55 1.03 -9.28
N ALA A 19 12.34 1.25 -7.99
CA ALA A 19 13.40 1.25 -6.98
C ALA A 19 14.12 -0.11 -6.93
N SER A 20 13.36 -1.22 -6.96
CA SER A 20 13.94 -2.56 -7.02
C SER A 20 14.77 -2.77 -8.28
N ALA A 21 14.28 -2.35 -9.44
CA ALA A 21 14.99 -2.43 -10.72
C ALA A 21 16.28 -1.60 -10.71
N LEU A 22 16.20 -0.34 -10.24
CA LEU A 22 17.35 0.56 -10.17
C LEU A 22 18.49 -0.01 -9.32
N VAL A 23 18.19 -0.55 -8.15
CA VAL A 23 19.23 -1.12 -7.28
C VAL A 23 19.71 -2.50 -7.75
N SER A 24 18.87 -3.26 -8.46
CA SER A 24 19.18 -4.62 -8.91
C SER A 24 19.92 -4.68 -10.24
N TYR A 25 19.86 -3.63 -11.06
CA TYR A 25 20.51 -3.61 -12.37
C TYR A 25 22.02 -3.82 -12.25
N PRO A 26 22.62 -4.78 -12.97
CA PRO A 26 24.01 -5.20 -12.75
C PRO A 26 25.05 -4.10 -12.89
N SER A 27 24.85 -3.15 -13.82
CA SER A 27 25.76 -2.00 -14.03
C SER A 27 25.29 -0.72 -13.33
N SER A 28 24.30 -0.79 -12.45
CA SER A 28 23.84 0.36 -11.68
C SER A 28 24.90 0.78 -10.67
N CYS A 29 25.23 2.07 -10.63
CA CYS A 29 26.00 2.67 -9.55
C CYS A 29 25.12 3.00 -8.32
N ILE A 30 23.81 2.83 -8.42
CA ILE A 30 22.85 3.13 -7.35
C ILE A 30 22.87 1.98 -6.34
N LYS A 31 23.32 2.27 -5.14
CA LYS A 31 23.35 1.30 -4.03
C LYS A 31 22.04 1.24 -3.29
N TYR A 32 21.39 2.37 -3.14
CA TYR A 32 20.13 2.52 -2.41
C TYR A 32 19.16 3.42 -3.16
N ALA A 33 17.88 3.06 -3.12
CA ALA A 33 16.78 3.90 -3.57
C ALA A 33 15.76 4.01 -2.45
N MET A 34 15.26 5.21 -2.17
CA MET A 34 14.25 5.41 -1.14
C MET A 34 12.93 5.79 -1.79
N VAL A 35 11.87 5.10 -1.40
CA VAL A 35 10.49 5.41 -1.77
C VAL A 35 9.79 6.00 -0.56
N ILE A 36 9.18 7.17 -0.74
CA ILE A 36 8.44 7.88 0.30
C ILE A 36 7.00 8.03 -0.16
N GLY A 37 6.05 7.64 0.68
CA GLY A 37 4.62 7.95 0.52
C GLY A 37 4.15 8.72 1.72
N ALA A 38 3.72 9.96 1.52
CA ALA A 38 3.22 10.83 2.58
C ALA A 38 2.18 11.79 2.03
N ASP A 39 1.08 11.92 2.73
CA ASP A 39 0.01 12.86 2.41
C ASP A 39 -0.52 13.55 3.66
N ASN A 40 -0.93 14.80 3.49
CA ASN A 40 -1.77 15.54 4.40
C ASN A 40 -3.14 15.70 3.74
N SER A 41 -3.98 14.69 3.91
CA SER A 41 -5.23 14.56 3.18
C SER A 41 -6.26 15.57 3.67
N GLN A 42 -6.99 16.17 2.75
CA GLN A 42 -8.06 17.12 3.02
C GLN A 42 -9.35 16.69 2.33
N ALA A 43 -10.48 17.01 2.97
CA ALA A 43 -11.81 16.83 2.42
C ALA A 43 -12.62 18.12 2.57
N ALA A 44 -13.71 18.23 1.81
CA ALA A 44 -14.64 19.31 1.98
C ALA A 44 -15.27 19.29 3.39
N PRO A 45 -15.66 20.44 3.94
CA PRO A 45 -16.40 20.49 5.19
C PRO A 45 -17.65 19.62 5.15
N ARG A 46 -18.03 19.05 6.28
CA ARG A 46 -19.26 18.25 6.39
C ARG A 46 -20.47 19.05 5.94
N GLY A 47 -21.34 18.42 5.16
CA GLY A 47 -22.52 19.05 4.55
C GLY A 47 -22.27 19.65 3.16
N CYS A 48 -21.03 19.76 2.73
CA CYS A 48 -20.68 20.10 1.36
C CYS A 48 -20.51 18.83 0.49
N ALA A 49 -20.55 18.98 -0.82
CA ALA A 49 -20.25 17.90 -1.75
C ALA A 49 -18.81 17.38 -1.50
N GLY A 50 -18.64 16.07 -1.37
CA GLY A 50 -17.36 15.46 -1.00
C GLY A 50 -17.04 15.50 0.50
N GLY A 51 -17.87 16.13 1.33
CA GLY A 51 -17.65 16.26 2.78
C GLY A 51 -17.77 14.95 3.57
N GLU A 52 -18.34 13.92 2.97
CA GLU A 52 -18.35 12.56 3.54
C GLU A 52 -16.95 11.96 3.66
N LEU A 53 -16.00 12.41 2.84
CA LEU A 53 -14.60 11.99 2.91
C LEU A 53 -13.91 12.45 4.21
N ASP A 54 -14.36 13.55 4.82
CA ASP A 54 -13.82 14.08 6.07
C ASP A 54 -13.77 13.04 7.21
N THR A 55 -14.68 12.07 7.17
CA THR A 55 -14.72 10.98 8.16
C THR A 55 -13.55 9.99 8.01
N TYR A 56 -12.95 9.91 6.85
CA TYR A 56 -11.95 8.88 6.52
C TYR A 56 -10.57 9.43 6.26
N VAL A 57 -10.42 10.70 5.88
CA VAL A 57 -9.12 11.30 5.57
C VAL A 57 -8.24 11.41 6.80
N GLY A 58 -6.93 11.30 6.59
CA GLY A 58 -5.93 11.40 7.63
C GLY A 58 -4.62 11.96 7.08
N PHE A 59 -3.64 12.07 7.93
CA PHE A 59 -2.29 12.48 7.53
C PHE A 59 -1.27 11.48 8.05
N GLY A 60 -0.21 11.29 7.29
CA GLY A 60 0.88 10.41 7.67
C GLY A 60 1.67 9.93 6.46
N GLY A 61 2.77 9.26 6.75
CA GLY A 61 3.63 8.70 5.71
C GLY A 61 4.53 7.61 6.25
N ALA A 62 5.10 6.87 5.31
CA ALA A 62 6.16 5.92 5.56
C ALA A 62 7.14 5.92 4.40
N SER A 63 8.36 5.45 4.65
CA SER A 63 9.40 5.31 3.65
C SER A 63 10.07 3.95 3.72
N PHE A 64 10.52 3.45 2.56
CA PHE A 64 11.25 2.21 2.44
C PHE A 64 12.52 2.42 1.63
N ILE A 65 13.63 1.88 2.13
CA ILE A 65 14.92 1.91 1.44
C ILE A 65 15.11 0.55 0.78
N PHE A 66 15.33 0.58 -0.52
CA PHE A 66 15.68 -0.57 -1.35
C PHE A 66 17.19 -0.68 -1.48
N GLY A 67 17.71 -1.90 -1.45
CA GLY A 67 19.12 -2.21 -1.61
C GLY A 67 19.31 -3.69 -1.95
N LYS A 68 20.55 -4.10 -2.27
CA LYS A 68 20.86 -5.50 -2.65
C LYS A 68 21.20 -6.40 -1.45
N ASN A 69 21.80 -5.82 -0.42
CA ASN A 69 22.39 -6.58 0.69
C ASN A 69 21.72 -6.23 2.00
N ASP A 70 21.73 -7.17 2.93
CA ASP A 70 21.23 -7.00 4.29
C ASP A 70 19.81 -6.44 4.36
N VAL A 71 18.93 -6.88 3.45
CA VAL A 71 17.55 -6.43 3.38
C VAL A 71 16.68 -7.16 4.41
N ILE A 72 15.68 -6.46 4.93
CA ILE A 72 14.70 -7.04 5.88
C ILE A 72 13.62 -7.89 5.19
N ALA A 73 13.40 -7.64 3.90
CA ALA A 73 12.52 -8.42 3.05
C ALA A 73 13.00 -8.37 1.60
N GLU A 74 12.77 -9.43 0.86
CA GLU A 74 13.04 -9.57 -0.56
C GLU A 74 11.75 -9.43 -1.36
N VAL A 75 11.83 -8.85 -2.57
CA VAL A 75 10.71 -8.78 -3.51
C VAL A 75 10.74 -10.02 -4.39
N GLU A 76 9.86 -10.99 -4.12
CA GLU A 76 9.76 -12.24 -4.91
C GLU A 76 9.05 -12.03 -6.27
N GLY A 77 8.22 -11.01 -6.38
CA GLY A 77 7.52 -10.68 -7.61
C GLY A 77 6.52 -9.55 -7.46
N TRP A 78 6.01 -9.13 -8.60
CA TRP A 78 4.99 -8.09 -8.66
C TRP A 78 4.08 -8.25 -9.87
N TYR A 79 2.91 -7.63 -9.79
CA TYR A 79 1.93 -7.49 -10.86
C TYR A 79 1.21 -6.15 -10.76
N SER A 80 1.09 -5.45 -11.89
CA SER A 80 0.40 -4.17 -11.98
C SER A 80 -0.75 -4.25 -12.98
N CYS A 81 -1.85 -3.57 -12.70
CA CYS A 81 -2.94 -3.38 -13.65
C CYS A 81 -3.51 -1.98 -13.56
N THR A 82 -3.89 -1.45 -14.71
CA THR A 82 -4.50 -0.12 -14.85
C THR A 82 -5.65 -0.21 -15.85
N SER A 83 -6.70 0.52 -15.62
CA SER A 83 -7.76 0.78 -16.59
C SER A 83 -8.35 2.16 -16.34
N ASP A 84 -8.80 2.84 -17.37
CA ASP A 84 -9.48 4.11 -17.23
C ASP A 84 -10.80 3.92 -16.45
N THR A 85 -10.82 4.38 -15.21
CA THR A 85 -11.92 4.20 -14.26
C THR A 85 -11.95 5.41 -13.32
N PRO A 86 -12.52 6.55 -13.77
CA PRO A 86 -12.50 7.81 -13.04
C PRO A 86 -13.46 7.77 -11.85
N ASP A 87 -13.01 7.22 -10.73
CA ASP A 87 -13.78 7.00 -9.52
C ASP A 87 -13.59 8.08 -8.45
N PHE A 88 -12.49 8.84 -8.55
CA PHE A 88 -12.12 9.89 -7.63
C PHE A 88 -11.36 10.98 -8.40
N TRP A 89 -11.75 12.22 -8.23
CA TRP A 89 -11.21 13.32 -9.05
C TRP A 89 -11.23 14.66 -8.30
N ARG A 90 -10.43 15.58 -8.76
CA ARG A 90 -10.51 17.00 -8.42
C ARG A 90 -10.39 17.80 -9.71
N ARG A 91 -11.37 18.63 -10.01
CA ARG A 91 -11.34 19.50 -11.19
C ARG A 91 -10.41 20.69 -10.95
N ASP A 92 -9.91 21.26 -12.02
CA ASP A 92 -9.13 22.49 -11.95
C ASP A 92 -9.92 23.60 -11.26
N GLY A 93 -9.25 24.29 -10.31
CA GLY A 93 -9.86 25.32 -9.48
C GLY A 93 -10.68 24.81 -8.28
N GLU A 94 -10.93 23.52 -8.18
CA GLU A 94 -11.60 22.92 -7.02
C GLU A 94 -10.59 22.69 -5.88
N GLN A 95 -10.97 23.09 -4.67
CA GLN A 95 -10.10 22.90 -3.50
C GLN A 95 -10.10 21.44 -3.00
N TYR A 96 -11.24 20.78 -3.08
CA TYR A 96 -11.44 19.47 -2.49
C TYR A 96 -11.78 18.40 -3.53
N PRO A 97 -11.39 17.14 -3.28
CA PRO A 97 -11.73 16.05 -4.17
C PRO A 97 -13.19 15.61 -4.05
N MET A 98 -13.67 14.97 -5.10
CA MET A 98 -14.96 14.31 -5.21
C MET A 98 -14.76 12.83 -5.53
N HIS A 99 -15.75 11.99 -5.25
CA HIS A 99 -15.72 10.57 -5.59
C HIS A 99 -17.05 10.05 -6.14
N GLY A 100 -16.99 8.92 -6.84
CA GLY A 100 -18.13 8.31 -7.52
C GLY A 100 -19.07 7.51 -6.63
N GLY A 101 -19.07 7.73 -5.31
CA GLY A 101 -19.92 7.00 -4.37
C GLY A 101 -19.66 5.48 -4.42
N ARG A 102 -20.68 4.68 -4.71
CA ARG A 102 -20.56 3.21 -4.79
C ARG A 102 -19.57 2.75 -5.86
N PHE A 103 -19.44 3.50 -6.95
CA PHE A 103 -18.51 3.19 -8.04
C PHE A 103 -17.05 3.19 -7.59
N THR A 104 -16.68 4.02 -6.63
CA THR A 104 -15.33 4.06 -6.03
C THR A 104 -14.97 2.73 -5.36
N GLY A 105 -15.96 2.05 -4.74
CA GLY A 105 -15.77 0.71 -4.19
C GLY A 105 -15.86 -0.37 -5.27
N ASP A 106 -17.02 -0.48 -5.90
CA ASP A 106 -17.29 -1.49 -6.90
C ASP A 106 -17.85 -0.81 -8.18
N PRO A 107 -17.15 -0.89 -9.32
CA PRO A 107 -16.03 -1.81 -9.58
C PRO A 107 -14.61 -1.25 -9.27
N ALA A 108 -14.43 0.03 -8.98
CA ALA A 108 -13.12 0.64 -9.04
C ALA A 108 -12.09 -0.04 -8.09
N PHE A 109 -12.26 0.07 -6.80
CA PHE A 109 -11.33 -0.52 -5.82
C PHE A 109 -11.27 -2.05 -5.91
N PHE A 110 -12.42 -2.72 -5.75
CA PHE A 110 -12.47 -4.18 -5.60
C PHE A 110 -12.01 -4.93 -6.85
N LYS A 111 -12.39 -4.47 -8.04
CA LYS A 111 -11.96 -5.08 -9.31
C LYS A 111 -10.44 -5.03 -9.46
N HIS A 112 -9.81 -3.88 -9.19
CA HIS A 112 -8.38 -3.69 -9.44
C HIS A 112 -7.53 -4.40 -8.39
N VAL A 113 -7.85 -4.27 -7.11
CA VAL A 113 -7.11 -4.95 -6.03
C VAL A 113 -7.24 -6.47 -6.16
N ARG A 114 -8.45 -6.97 -6.41
CA ARG A 114 -8.67 -8.41 -6.68
C ARG A 114 -7.82 -8.89 -7.85
N LYS A 115 -7.84 -8.15 -8.98
CA LYS A 115 -7.10 -8.52 -10.18
C LYS A 115 -5.59 -8.58 -9.93
N SER A 116 -5.02 -7.55 -9.33
CA SER A 116 -3.57 -7.50 -9.10
C SER A 116 -3.11 -8.59 -8.13
N ALA A 117 -3.82 -8.76 -7.01
CA ALA A 117 -3.52 -9.77 -6.00
C ALA A 117 -3.65 -11.20 -6.56
N THR A 118 -4.77 -11.52 -7.23
CA THR A 118 -5.00 -12.86 -7.81
C THR A 118 -3.97 -13.17 -8.87
N LYS A 119 -3.70 -12.23 -9.79
CA LYS A 119 -2.74 -12.46 -10.87
C LYS A 119 -1.30 -12.64 -10.37
N LEU A 120 -0.91 -11.97 -9.29
CA LEU A 120 0.38 -12.20 -8.67
C LEU A 120 0.45 -13.57 -7.99
N MET A 121 -0.58 -13.95 -7.24
CA MET A 121 -0.65 -15.27 -6.60
C MET A 121 -0.63 -16.40 -7.64
N GLU A 122 -1.40 -16.28 -8.74
CA GLU A 122 -1.35 -17.22 -9.87
C GLU A 122 0.05 -17.30 -10.49
N LYS A 123 0.70 -16.17 -10.76
CA LYS A 123 2.05 -16.10 -11.32
C LYS A 123 3.10 -16.82 -10.46
N LEU A 124 2.97 -16.73 -9.15
CA LEU A 124 3.87 -17.35 -8.19
C LEU A 124 3.42 -18.74 -7.72
N ASN A 125 2.29 -19.23 -8.25
CA ASN A 125 1.68 -20.52 -7.87
C ASN A 125 1.48 -20.65 -6.35
N VAL A 126 0.92 -19.61 -5.72
CA VAL A 126 0.60 -19.57 -4.28
C VAL A 126 -0.87 -19.23 -4.06
N LYS A 127 -1.41 -19.64 -2.91
CA LYS A 127 -2.75 -19.33 -2.44
C LYS A 127 -2.69 -18.44 -1.20
N ALA A 128 -3.81 -17.83 -0.83
CA ALA A 128 -3.90 -17.01 0.39
C ALA A 128 -3.48 -17.79 1.66
N THR A 129 -3.74 -19.10 1.68
CA THR A 129 -3.35 -20.01 2.78
C THR A 129 -1.84 -20.23 2.92
N ASP A 130 -1.07 -19.94 1.87
CA ASP A 130 0.39 -20.12 1.83
C ASP A 130 1.12 -18.85 2.25
N LEU A 131 0.37 -17.79 2.54
CA LEU A 131 0.87 -16.47 2.89
C LEU A 131 0.63 -16.17 4.37
N ASN A 132 1.54 -15.44 4.98
CA ASN A 132 1.44 -15.08 6.39
C ASN A 132 0.65 -13.78 6.57
N TYR A 133 0.82 -12.81 5.66
CA TYR A 133 0.15 -11.53 5.76
C TYR A 133 -0.38 -11.02 4.42
N PHE A 134 -1.44 -10.21 4.53
CA PHE A 134 -1.99 -9.43 3.44
C PHE A 134 -2.09 -7.95 3.84
N VAL A 135 -1.54 -7.07 3.03
CA VAL A 135 -1.51 -5.61 3.23
C VAL A 135 -2.26 -4.94 2.09
N PRO A 136 -3.59 -4.79 2.19
CA PRO A 136 -4.37 -4.04 1.21
C PRO A 136 -4.28 -2.52 1.42
N HIS A 137 -4.53 -1.75 0.37
CA HIS A 137 -4.83 -0.32 0.52
C HIS A 137 -6.10 -0.11 1.38
N GLN A 138 -6.13 0.97 2.15
CA GLN A 138 -7.11 1.22 3.20
C GLN A 138 -7.80 2.59 3.01
N PRO A 139 -8.76 2.73 2.07
CA PRO A 139 -9.45 4.01 1.88
C PRO A 139 -10.51 4.29 2.96
N ASN A 140 -11.02 3.24 3.60
CA ASN A 140 -11.94 3.25 4.74
C ASN A 140 -11.82 1.94 5.52
N PRO A 141 -12.42 1.78 6.72
CA PRO A 141 -12.27 0.57 7.53
C PRO A 141 -12.85 -0.71 6.92
N GLN A 142 -13.80 -0.60 6.01
CA GLN A 142 -14.55 -1.77 5.48
C GLN A 142 -13.86 -2.41 4.26
N PHE A 143 -13.29 -1.60 3.36
CA PHE A 143 -12.75 -2.08 2.09
C PHE A 143 -11.59 -3.08 2.26
N PRO A 144 -10.57 -2.82 3.10
CA PRO A 144 -9.47 -3.76 3.30
C PRO A 144 -9.93 -5.10 3.88
N VAL A 145 -10.88 -5.08 4.81
CA VAL A 145 -11.46 -6.29 5.41
C VAL A 145 -12.27 -7.09 4.39
N ARG A 146 -13.11 -6.41 3.60
CA ARG A 146 -13.92 -7.06 2.58
C ARG A 146 -13.05 -7.74 1.52
N ILE A 147 -12.07 -7.03 0.96
CA ILE A 147 -11.21 -7.61 -0.09
C ILE A 147 -10.34 -8.75 0.45
N ALA A 148 -9.87 -8.68 1.69
CA ALA A 148 -9.12 -9.75 2.32
C ALA A 148 -9.98 -11.04 2.41
N LYS A 149 -11.20 -10.93 2.89
CA LYS A 149 -12.15 -12.06 2.96
C LYS A 149 -12.49 -12.62 1.58
N GLU A 150 -12.73 -11.76 0.59
CA GLU A 150 -13.01 -12.19 -0.80
C GLU A 150 -11.84 -12.97 -1.43
N LEU A 151 -10.60 -12.63 -1.07
CA LEU A 151 -9.39 -13.33 -1.53
C LEU A 151 -9.05 -14.58 -0.71
N GLY A 152 -9.82 -14.89 0.33
CA GLY A 152 -9.64 -16.07 1.16
C GLY A 152 -8.64 -15.92 2.30
N PHE A 153 -8.25 -14.70 2.66
CA PHE A 153 -7.41 -14.44 3.83
C PHE A 153 -8.21 -14.54 5.12
N LYS A 154 -7.60 -15.10 6.15
CA LYS A 154 -8.11 -15.13 7.51
C LYS A 154 -7.80 -13.81 8.24
N GLU A 155 -8.52 -13.55 9.31
CA GLU A 155 -8.41 -12.30 10.05
C GLU A 155 -6.99 -12.03 10.59
N GLU A 156 -6.34 -13.04 11.12
CA GLU A 156 -4.97 -12.95 11.62
C GLU A 156 -3.94 -12.54 10.57
N GLN A 157 -4.23 -12.79 9.26
CA GLN A 157 -3.32 -12.46 8.16
C GLN A 157 -3.40 -10.99 7.73
N TYR A 158 -4.54 -10.32 7.90
CA TYR A 158 -4.70 -8.93 7.46
C TYR A 158 -4.86 -7.92 8.60
N LEU A 159 -5.28 -8.36 9.78
CA LEU A 159 -5.54 -7.46 10.91
C LEU A 159 -4.32 -6.60 11.31
N PRO A 160 -3.08 -7.13 11.33
CA PRO A 160 -1.91 -6.31 11.63
C PRO A 160 -1.69 -5.14 10.66
N ALA A 161 -2.11 -5.28 9.41
CA ALA A 161 -2.00 -4.25 8.38
C ALA A 161 -3.03 -3.12 8.54
N ILE A 162 -4.14 -3.36 9.26
CA ILE A 162 -5.26 -2.40 9.35
C ILE A 162 -4.92 -1.28 10.32
N GLN A 163 -4.52 -0.13 9.77
CA GLN A 163 -4.13 1.06 10.52
C GLN A 163 -5.06 2.26 10.30
N ILE A 164 -6.01 2.13 9.38
CA ILE A 164 -6.95 3.20 9.00
C ILE A 164 -7.73 3.78 10.19
N THR A 165 -8.05 2.96 11.19
CA THR A 165 -8.77 3.40 12.38
C THR A 165 -7.93 4.27 13.33
N LYS A 166 -6.61 4.27 13.14
CA LYS A 166 -5.66 5.05 13.95
C LYS A 166 -5.22 6.34 13.25
N PHE A 167 -4.98 6.25 11.95
CA PHE A 167 -4.36 7.33 11.16
C PHE A 167 -5.31 7.96 10.14
N GLY A 168 -6.47 7.36 9.89
CA GLY A 168 -7.29 7.72 8.73
C GLY A 168 -6.66 7.25 7.42
N ASN A 169 -7.29 7.60 6.29
CA ASN A 169 -6.72 7.36 4.97
C ASN A 169 -5.63 8.40 4.68
N THR A 170 -4.41 7.97 4.70
CA THR A 170 -3.22 8.77 4.37
C THR A 170 -2.83 8.64 2.90
N TYR A 171 -3.76 8.30 2.01
CA TYR A 171 -3.61 8.18 0.55
C TYR A 171 -2.34 7.38 0.18
N SER A 172 -1.31 8.05 -0.38
CA SER A 172 -0.07 7.38 -0.82
C SER A 172 0.69 6.69 0.33
N GLY A 173 0.54 7.16 1.55
CA GLY A 173 1.11 6.55 2.76
C GLY A 173 0.36 5.33 3.28
N ALA A 174 -0.94 5.16 2.95
CA ALA A 174 -1.80 4.19 3.63
C ALA A 174 -1.32 2.73 3.52
N THR A 175 -0.95 2.29 2.31
CA THR A 175 -0.42 0.93 2.10
C THR A 175 0.96 0.77 2.74
N LEU A 176 1.81 1.79 2.68
CA LEU A 176 3.15 1.77 3.27
C LEU A 176 3.09 1.68 4.81
N ILE A 177 2.20 2.42 5.45
CA ILE A 177 1.98 2.35 6.90
C ILE A 177 1.48 0.96 7.30
N GLY A 178 0.56 0.38 6.53
CA GLY A 178 0.11 -1.00 6.74
C GLY A 178 1.24 -2.02 6.62
N LEU A 179 2.13 -1.85 5.63
CA LEU A 179 3.30 -2.71 5.47
C LEU A 179 4.29 -2.55 6.62
N ALA A 180 4.55 -1.33 7.07
CA ALA A 180 5.41 -1.08 8.22
C ALA A 180 4.87 -1.78 9.48
N ALA A 181 3.56 -1.67 9.74
CA ALA A 181 2.92 -2.34 10.87
C ALA A 181 3.02 -3.88 10.81
N VAL A 182 2.93 -4.46 9.62
CA VAL A 182 3.15 -5.90 9.44
C VAL A 182 4.62 -6.27 9.68
N LEU A 183 5.57 -5.50 9.17
CA LEU A 183 7.00 -5.74 9.41
C LEU A 183 7.39 -5.62 10.89
N ASP A 184 6.63 -4.88 11.70
CA ASP A 184 6.83 -4.80 13.15
C ASP A 184 6.49 -6.11 13.89
N VAL A 185 5.64 -6.96 13.33
CA VAL A 185 5.19 -8.21 13.95
C VAL A 185 5.63 -9.47 13.20
N ALA A 186 5.97 -9.36 11.93
CA ALA A 186 6.39 -10.48 11.09
C ALA A 186 7.65 -11.16 11.61
N LYS A 187 7.80 -12.45 11.30
CA LYS A 187 8.96 -13.26 11.58
C LYS A 187 9.82 -13.45 10.33
N PRO A 188 11.06 -13.88 10.45
CA PRO A 188 11.85 -14.31 9.31
C PRO A 188 11.16 -15.40 8.49
N ASP A 189 11.39 -15.39 7.19
CA ASP A 189 10.88 -16.38 6.23
C ASP A 189 9.35 -16.35 6.03
N GLU A 190 8.70 -15.26 6.40
CA GLU A 190 7.26 -15.07 6.19
C GLU A 190 6.97 -14.31 4.89
N ARG A 191 5.90 -14.72 4.20
CA ARG A 191 5.44 -14.09 2.96
C ARG A 191 4.33 -13.10 3.21
N ILE A 192 4.48 -11.92 2.61
CA ILE A 192 3.56 -10.79 2.71
C ILE A 192 3.09 -10.42 1.31
N LEU A 193 1.78 -10.51 1.06
CA LEU A 193 1.18 -9.93 -0.14
C LEU A 193 0.77 -8.49 0.15
N VAL A 194 1.33 -7.54 -0.59
CA VAL A 194 0.94 -6.13 -0.57
C VAL A 194 0.08 -5.86 -1.79
N ALA A 195 -1.06 -5.19 -1.65
CA ALA A 195 -1.90 -4.80 -2.77
C ALA A 195 -2.39 -3.35 -2.60
N SER A 196 -1.79 -2.45 -3.35
CA SER A 196 -2.17 -1.04 -3.37
C SER A 196 -3.35 -0.77 -4.31
N TYR A 197 -3.93 0.40 -4.17
CA TYR A 197 -4.90 0.93 -5.11
C TYR A 197 -4.69 2.43 -5.27
N GLY A 198 -4.80 2.91 -6.49
CA GLY A 198 -4.84 4.33 -6.82
C GLY A 198 -6.04 4.62 -7.69
N SER A 199 -6.81 5.62 -7.29
CA SER A 199 -7.99 6.06 -8.03
C SER A 199 -7.63 6.52 -9.44
N GLY A 200 -8.54 6.31 -10.36
CA GLY A 200 -8.34 6.66 -11.74
C GLY A 200 -8.28 5.54 -12.79
N ALA A 201 -8.04 4.27 -12.54
CA ALA A 201 -7.70 3.47 -11.39
C ALA A 201 -6.61 2.48 -11.74
N GLY A 202 -5.85 2.10 -10.76
CA GLY A 202 -4.82 1.07 -10.89
C GLY A 202 -4.52 0.39 -9.57
N SER A 203 -3.91 -0.78 -9.65
CA SER A 203 -3.45 -1.53 -8.48
C SER A 203 -2.13 -2.21 -8.79
N ASP A 204 -1.23 -2.16 -7.81
CA ASP A 204 0.03 -2.90 -7.83
C ASP A 204 0.01 -3.91 -6.70
N ALA A 205 0.38 -5.15 -7.00
CA ALA A 205 0.60 -6.18 -6.01
C ALA A 205 2.09 -6.56 -5.96
N TYR A 206 2.61 -6.74 -4.75
CA TYR A 206 3.98 -7.19 -4.49
C TYR A 206 3.97 -8.37 -3.55
N MET A 207 4.79 -9.36 -3.85
CA MET A 207 5.08 -10.45 -2.93
C MET A 207 6.43 -10.21 -2.29
N LEU A 208 6.43 -10.09 -0.97
CA LEU A 208 7.63 -9.91 -0.17
C LEU A 208 7.87 -11.15 0.67
N ARG A 209 9.14 -11.50 0.88
CA ARG A 209 9.56 -12.52 1.82
C ARG A 209 10.52 -11.92 2.82
N THR A 210 10.21 -12.00 4.08
CA THR A 210 11.05 -11.50 5.17
C THR A 210 12.32 -12.34 5.33
N THR A 211 13.41 -11.69 5.72
CA THR A 211 14.71 -12.34 5.88
C THR A 211 15.08 -12.47 7.37
N SER A 212 16.18 -13.18 7.65
CA SER A 212 16.76 -13.26 8.99
C SER A 212 17.19 -11.91 9.56
N GLN A 213 17.46 -10.92 8.70
CA GLN A 213 17.85 -9.56 9.09
C GLN A 213 16.72 -8.74 9.74
N LEU A 214 15.47 -9.16 9.55
CA LEU A 214 14.31 -8.41 10.00
C LEU A 214 14.34 -8.13 11.51
N ILE A 215 14.62 -9.14 12.31
CA ILE A 215 14.57 -9.01 13.78
C ILE A 215 15.66 -8.07 14.28
N ASP A 216 16.88 -8.23 13.79
CA ASP A 216 18.02 -7.40 14.19
C ASP A 216 17.81 -5.93 13.84
N LYS A 217 17.41 -5.65 12.60
CA LYS A 217 17.17 -4.27 12.12
C LYS A 217 15.97 -3.61 12.79
N ARG A 218 14.88 -4.35 12.99
CA ARG A 218 13.70 -3.86 13.73
C ARG A 218 14.08 -3.46 15.16
N ASN A 219 14.89 -4.25 15.85
CA ASN A 219 15.31 -3.95 17.23
C ASN A 219 16.20 -2.70 17.33
N ARG A 220 17.00 -2.41 16.29
CA ARG A 220 17.81 -1.19 16.21
C ARG A 220 16.98 0.08 15.97
N GLN A 221 15.81 -0.06 15.35
CA GLN A 221 14.96 1.07 14.92
C GLN A 221 13.69 1.22 15.75
N LYS A 222 13.67 0.76 17.01
CA LYS A 222 12.50 0.94 17.86
C LYS A 222 12.18 2.43 18.03
N ILE A 223 11.31 2.94 17.17
CA ILE A 223 10.65 4.23 17.37
C ILE A 223 9.51 3.97 18.35
N THR A 224 9.70 4.37 19.61
CA THR A 224 8.63 4.40 20.58
C THR A 224 7.74 5.60 20.26
N VAL A 225 6.64 5.38 19.56
CA VAL A 225 5.63 6.43 19.37
C VAL A 225 4.93 6.59 20.72
N LYS A 226 5.26 7.64 21.44
CA LYS A 226 4.47 8.10 22.60
C LYS A 226 3.33 8.96 22.04
N PHE A 227 2.12 8.43 22.05
CA PHE A 227 0.93 9.26 21.91
C PHE A 227 0.79 10.06 23.20
N GLN A 228 0.81 11.39 23.07
CA GLN A 228 0.39 12.31 24.12
C GLN A 228 -1.10 12.57 24.02
#